data_180891ca584f86e499a82ebd21274a19
#
_entry.id   180891ca584f86e499a82ebd21274a19
#
_cell.length_a   1.000
_cell.length_b   1.000
_cell.length_c   1.000
_cell.angle_alpha   90.00
_cell.angle_beta   90.00
_cell.angle_gamma   90.00
#
_symmetry.space_group_name_H-M   'P 1'
#
loop_
_entity.id
_entity.type
_entity.pdbx_description
1 polymer ?
#
loop_
_entity_poly.entity_id
_entity_poly.type
_entity_poly.pdbx_seq_one_letter_code
_entity_poly.pdbx_strand_id
1 'polypeptide(L)'
;MLDRYVGKYNAFLTLEVIKKDGKLYRHRDGTPDIELKPESETKFFYADDSDRQLEFEVDAAGRVTKIWFINNGQRGEMKRVQ
;
A
#
# COMPACT_ATOMS: atom_id res chain seq x y z
N MET A 1 -8.42 -11.10 -3.23
CA MET A 1 -9.18 -9.94 -3.68
C MET A 1 -8.48 -8.67 -3.27
N LEU A 2 -8.34 -7.73 -4.22
CA LEU A 2 -7.59 -6.51 -3.96
C LEU A 2 -8.39 -5.43 -3.22
N ASP A 3 -9.71 -5.59 -3.16
CA ASP A 3 -10.57 -4.56 -2.57
C ASP A 3 -10.26 -4.30 -1.10
N ARG A 4 -9.79 -5.31 -0.38
CA ARG A 4 -9.50 -5.15 1.05
C ARG A 4 -8.30 -4.23 1.33
N TYR A 5 -7.47 -4.00 0.32
CA TYR A 5 -6.29 -3.15 0.46
C TYR A 5 -6.58 -1.67 0.17
N VAL A 6 -7.73 -1.38 -0.44
CA VAL A 6 -8.10 -0.02 -0.78
C VAL A 6 -8.43 0.76 0.49
N GLY A 7 -7.85 1.94 0.63
CA GLY A 7 -8.10 2.77 1.80
C GLY A 7 -7.00 3.79 2.01
N LYS A 8 -7.08 4.46 3.15
CA LYS A 8 -6.09 5.46 3.54
C LYS A 8 -5.33 4.99 4.76
N TYR A 9 -4.04 5.20 4.75
CA TYR A 9 -3.12 4.77 5.81
C TYR A 9 -2.31 5.98 6.24
N ASN A 10 -2.12 6.14 7.54
CA ASN A 10 -1.52 7.35 8.09
C ASN A 10 -0.41 7.04 9.08
N ALA A 11 0.66 7.83 8.98
CA ALA A 11 1.70 7.94 9.98
C ALA A 11 1.96 9.43 10.13
N PHE A 12 3.14 9.91 9.70
CA PHE A 12 3.37 11.35 9.62
C PHE A 12 2.83 11.96 8.32
N LEU A 13 2.45 11.11 7.37
CA LEU A 13 1.78 11.54 6.15
C LEU A 13 0.69 10.49 5.80
N THR A 14 -0.20 10.85 4.90
CA THR A 14 -1.27 9.95 4.47
C THR A 14 -0.90 9.30 3.16
N LEU A 15 -1.03 7.97 3.11
CA LEU A 15 -0.84 7.19 1.89
C LEU A 15 -2.18 6.59 1.51
N GLU A 16 -2.59 6.82 0.27
CA GLU A 16 -3.86 6.27 -0.22
C GLU A 16 -3.59 5.16 -1.23
N VAL A 17 -4.29 4.05 -1.06
CA VAL A 17 -4.26 2.93 -2.00
C VAL A 17 -5.60 2.87 -2.69
N ILE A 18 -5.59 2.89 -4.02
CA ILE A 18 -6.80 2.81 -4.83
C ILE A 18 -6.71 1.60 -5.75
N LYS A 19 -7.86 1.18 -6.24
CA LYS A 19 -7.95 0.09 -7.21
C LYS A 19 -8.49 0.63 -8.52
N LYS A 20 -7.83 0.28 -9.62
CA LYS A 20 -8.21 0.73 -10.94
C LYS A 20 -7.85 -0.36 -11.94
N ASP A 21 -8.83 -0.78 -12.75
CA ASP A 21 -8.63 -1.81 -13.78
C ASP A 21 -8.05 -3.12 -13.23
N GLY A 22 -8.47 -3.49 -12.02
CA GLY A 22 -8.01 -4.74 -11.42
C GLY A 22 -6.63 -4.68 -10.80
N LYS A 23 -6.05 -3.49 -10.67
CA LYS A 23 -4.72 -3.30 -10.11
C LYS A 23 -4.76 -2.27 -8.99
N LEU A 24 -3.79 -2.36 -8.09
CA LEU A 24 -3.65 -1.39 -7.01
C LEU A 24 -2.68 -0.29 -7.42
N TYR A 25 -2.95 0.92 -6.96
CA TYR A 25 -2.11 2.09 -7.20
C TYR A 25 -1.95 2.88 -5.93
N ARG A 26 -0.77 3.47 -5.75
CA ARG A 26 -0.56 4.48 -4.72
C ARG A 26 -1.01 5.82 -5.31
N HIS A 27 -2.00 6.42 -4.67
CA HIS A 27 -2.57 7.68 -5.12
C HIS A 27 -2.13 8.81 -4.20
N ARG A 28 -1.75 9.93 -4.79
CA ARG A 28 -1.44 11.16 -4.06
C ARG A 28 -1.84 12.32 -4.95
N ASP A 29 -2.59 13.27 -4.37
CA ASP A 29 -3.02 14.44 -5.11
C ASP A 29 -1.82 15.21 -5.65
N GLY A 30 -1.92 15.63 -6.91
CA GLY A 30 -0.87 16.40 -7.56
C GLY A 30 0.26 15.60 -8.14
N THR A 31 0.24 14.27 -8.03
CA THR A 31 1.26 13.42 -8.64
C THR A 31 0.60 12.26 -9.38
N PRO A 32 1.29 11.67 -10.37
CA PRO A 32 0.76 10.49 -11.05
C PRO A 32 0.62 9.32 -10.09
N ASP A 33 -0.39 8.49 -10.33
CA ASP A 33 -0.56 7.25 -9.59
C ASP A 33 0.57 6.29 -9.93
N ILE A 34 1.07 5.58 -8.93
CA ILE A 34 2.14 4.60 -9.13
C ILE A 34 1.55 3.22 -8.93
N GLU A 35 1.69 2.36 -9.93
CA GLU A 35 1.17 1.00 -9.83
C GLU A 35 1.90 0.22 -8.74
N LEU A 36 1.14 -0.56 -7.98
CA LEU A 36 1.67 -1.45 -6.96
C LEU A 36 1.57 -2.87 -7.50
N LYS A 37 2.71 -3.48 -7.79
CA LYS A 37 2.76 -4.83 -8.35
C LYS A 37 2.94 -5.85 -7.24
N PRO A 38 2.18 -6.95 -7.28
CA PRO A 38 2.27 -7.94 -6.21
C PRO A 38 3.59 -8.70 -6.26
N GLU A 39 4.19 -8.86 -5.10
CA GLU A 39 5.33 -9.74 -4.91
C GLU A 39 4.88 -11.00 -4.17
N SER A 40 3.87 -10.86 -3.32
CA SER A 40 3.20 -11.97 -2.64
C SER A 40 1.76 -11.55 -2.39
N GLU A 41 1.01 -12.35 -1.62
CA GLU A 41 -0.38 -12.01 -1.33
C GLU A 41 -0.52 -10.68 -0.58
N THR A 42 0.47 -10.31 0.23
CA THR A 42 0.38 -9.14 1.07
C THR A 42 1.46 -8.10 0.79
N LYS A 43 2.45 -8.42 -0.04
CA LYS A 43 3.57 -7.52 -0.30
C LYS A 43 3.56 -7.06 -1.73
N PHE A 44 3.68 -5.75 -1.91
CA PHE A 44 3.66 -5.11 -3.23
C PHE A 44 4.87 -4.20 -3.36
N PHE A 45 5.37 -4.04 -4.58
CA PHE A 45 6.45 -3.11 -4.83
C PHE A 45 5.99 -2.02 -5.79
N TYR A 46 6.60 -0.85 -5.68
CA TYR A 46 6.31 0.27 -6.56
C TYR A 46 6.87 -0.01 -7.95
N ALA A 47 6.05 0.24 -8.97
CA ALA A 47 6.44 -0.04 -10.35
C ALA A 47 7.26 1.08 -10.98
N ASP A 48 7.76 2.01 -10.18
CA ASP A 48 8.54 3.16 -10.65
C ASP A 48 10.05 2.95 -10.51
N ASP A 49 10.48 1.71 -10.35
CA ASP A 49 11.89 1.32 -10.19
C ASP A 49 12.54 1.89 -8.93
N SER A 50 11.74 2.37 -7.97
CA SER A 50 12.27 2.76 -6.68
C SER A 50 12.39 1.54 -5.78
N ASP A 51 13.13 1.68 -4.67
CA ASP A 51 13.26 0.60 -3.68
C ASP A 51 12.11 0.60 -2.69
N ARG A 52 10.97 1.20 -3.05
CA ARG A 52 9.83 1.30 -2.15
C ARG A 52 8.91 0.11 -2.30
N GLN A 53 8.44 -0.38 -1.16
CA GLN A 53 7.52 -1.51 -1.10
C GLN A 53 6.47 -1.25 -0.02
N LEU A 54 5.33 -1.93 -0.16
CA LEU A 54 4.28 -1.91 0.86
C LEU A 54 3.97 -3.34 1.25
N GLU A 55 3.86 -3.58 2.55
CA GLU A 55 3.42 -4.89 3.04
C GLU A 55 2.19 -4.68 3.90
N PHE A 56 1.07 -5.30 3.51
CA PHE A 56 -0.18 -5.16 4.23
C PHE A 56 -0.25 -6.20 5.35
N GLU A 57 -0.67 -5.76 6.53
CA GLU A 57 -0.89 -6.66 7.64
C GLU A 57 -2.37 -6.97 7.73
N VAL A 58 -2.71 -8.26 7.64
CA VAL A 58 -4.08 -8.74 7.56
C VAL A 58 -4.39 -9.51 8.84
N ASP A 59 -5.52 -9.19 9.48
CA ASP A 59 -5.90 -9.88 10.71
C ASP A 59 -6.58 -11.22 10.41
N ALA A 60 -6.98 -11.93 11.48
CA ALA A 60 -7.57 -13.26 11.34
C ALA A 60 -8.92 -13.22 10.61
N ALA A 61 -9.57 -12.08 10.56
CA ALA A 61 -10.84 -11.91 9.84
C ALA A 61 -10.63 -11.51 8.37
N GLY A 62 -9.38 -11.40 7.93
CA GLY A 62 -9.08 -11.03 6.56
C GLY A 62 -9.11 -9.53 6.29
N ARG A 63 -9.10 -8.71 7.33
CA ARG A 63 -9.12 -7.26 7.18
C ARG A 63 -7.72 -6.69 7.31
N VAL A 64 -7.41 -5.69 6.46
CA VAL A 64 -6.14 -5.00 6.52
C VAL A 64 -6.19 -3.98 7.65
N THR A 65 -5.28 -4.09 8.61
CA THR A 65 -5.25 -3.22 9.78
C THR A 65 -4.22 -2.12 9.65
N LYS A 66 -3.12 -2.40 8.94
CA LYS A 66 -2.05 -1.42 8.75
C LYS A 66 -1.21 -1.86 7.56
N ILE A 67 -0.31 -0.98 7.14
CA ILE A 67 0.73 -1.35 6.18
C ILE A 67 2.09 -1.00 6.76
N TRP A 68 3.10 -1.72 6.27
CA TRP A 68 4.48 -1.39 6.52
C TRP A 68 5.03 -0.77 5.25
N PHE A 69 5.46 0.48 5.34
CA PHE A 69 6.10 1.16 4.23
C PHE A 69 7.59 0.83 4.29
N ILE A 70 8.10 0.22 3.25
CA ILE A 70 9.48 -0.24 3.19
C ILE A 70 10.21 0.60 2.16
N ASN A 71 11.27 1.27 2.58
CA ASN A 71 12.05 2.10 1.70
C ASN A 71 13.52 1.84 1.99
N ASN A 72 14.22 1.28 1.01
CA ASN A 72 15.64 1.01 1.10
C ASN A 72 15.98 0.18 2.34
N GLY A 73 15.15 -0.81 2.62
CA GLY A 73 15.35 -1.71 3.75
C GLY A 73 14.84 -1.23 5.09
N GLN A 74 14.40 0.02 5.17
CA GLN A 74 13.84 0.57 6.40
C GLN A 74 12.32 0.46 6.37
N ARG A 75 11.72 0.11 7.52
CA ARG A 75 10.29 -0.12 7.63
C ARG A 75 9.64 0.93 8.52
N GLY A 76 8.49 1.44 8.08
CA GLY A 76 7.67 2.35 8.88
C GLY A 76 6.24 1.85 8.93
N GLU A 77 5.64 1.89 10.11
CA GLU A 77 4.26 1.46 10.29
C GLU A 77 3.30 2.59 9.91
N MET A 78 2.27 2.27 9.14
CA MET A 78 1.20 3.21 8.80
C MET A 78 -0.13 2.56 9.13
N LYS A 79 -0.89 3.17 10.02
CA LYS A 79 -2.16 2.61 10.46
C LYS A 79 -3.27 2.97 9.49
N ARG A 80 -4.19 2.03 9.29
CA ARG A 80 -5.32 2.27 8.43
C ARG A 80 -6.30 3.23 9.12
N VAL A 81 -6.75 4.27 8.40
CA VAL A 81 -7.69 5.25 8.92
C VAL A 81 -9.00 5.27 8.14
N GLN A 82 -9.05 4.64 6.97
CA GLN A 82 -10.29 4.50 6.20
C GLN A 82 -10.31 3.20 5.43
#